data_452a279eeadff8f29ea7dcad877acc93
#
_entry.id   452a279eeadff8f29ea7dcad877acc93
#
_cell.length_a   1.000
_cell.length_b   1.000
_cell.length_c   1.000
_cell.angle_alpha   90.00
_cell.angle_beta   90.00
_cell.angle_gamma   90.00
#
_symmetry.space_group_name_H-M   'P 1'
#
loop_
_entity.id
_entity.type
_entity.pdbx_description
1 polymer ?
#
loop_
_entity_poly.entity_id
_entity_poly.type
_entity_poly.pdbx_seq_one_letter_code
_entity_poly.pdbx_strand_id
1 'polypeptide(L)'
;VLGSRGLGDVYKRQVGEPYEGDIAIENGKIHAMGVNLDYPNAEEINVSGCFVLPGFVDAHCHIGMWEDGIGFEGADGNDSYKPVTPELRAIDGINPFDNCFTEARAGGVTSVVTGPGSANVIGGQFVAMKTFGRGIEDMTIKFPAAMKAAFGENPKRVFSAQKTFYTRMSIASQLRGILLDTLEYDRSIKDAKQKGEKPPKIDHSLEAMLPVVRGELPLKIHAHRADDIMTALRIAKEFNLKITLDHFTEGYMIIDRIKPCIDELNAGIIIGPLLHERSKPEVRNRSLTSARTLFDNGIKFAIMTDHPVVPIQYLPVCAALAVREGLPEDAALEAITINAARIAGIDSRVGSLEVGKDADIAVFYGHPFDFRSRCAMTLINGRIVHDEL
;
A
#
# COMPACT_ATOMS: atom_id res chain seq x y z
N VAL A 1 -13.32 -6.83 25.80
CA VAL A 1 -11.98 -7.39 26.04
C VAL A 1 -11.83 -8.67 25.22
N LEU A 2 -10.88 -8.66 24.29
CA LEU A 2 -10.40 -9.90 23.69
C LEU A 2 -9.51 -10.56 24.74
N GLY A 3 -10.06 -11.55 25.47
CA GLY A 3 -9.35 -12.21 26.56
C GLY A 3 -9.00 -13.64 26.21
N SER A 4 -7.74 -14.01 26.35
CA SER A 4 -7.29 -15.37 26.27
C SER A 4 -7.07 -15.94 27.68
N ARG A 5 -8.08 -16.56 28.27
CA ARG A 5 -7.84 -17.50 29.37
C ARG A 5 -7.38 -18.83 28.81
N GLY A 6 -6.17 -18.87 28.27
CA GLY A 6 -5.50 -20.05 27.74
C GLY A 6 -5.07 -19.89 26.29
N LEU A 7 -3.78 -19.67 26.06
CA LEU A 7 -3.03 -19.87 24.84
C LEU A 7 -3.48 -19.07 23.58
N GLY A 8 -3.51 -17.75 23.66
CA GLY A 8 -3.50 -16.90 22.48
C GLY A 8 -2.17 -16.13 22.44
N ASP A 9 -1.34 -16.39 21.45
CA ASP A 9 -0.11 -15.64 21.29
C ASP A 9 -0.42 -14.26 20.73
N VAL A 10 -0.39 -13.23 21.59
CA VAL A 10 -0.49 -11.84 21.16
C VAL A 10 0.84 -11.41 20.56
N TYR A 11 0.86 -11.25 19.25
CA TYR A 11 2.05 -10.80 18.52
C TYR A 11 2.26 -9.29 18.70
N LYS A 12 2.87 -8.92 19.84
CA LYS A 12 3.28 -7.53 20.08
C LYS A 12 4.59 -7.26 19.37
N ARG A 13 4.52 -6.66 18.20
CA ARG A 13 5.72 -6.41 17.44
C ARG A 13 6.17 -4.96 17.43
N GLN A 14 7.00 -4.63 18.38
CA GLN A 14 8.10 -3.67 18.36
C GLN A 14 9.09 -3.93 19.51
N VAL A 15 8.73 -4.74 20.49
CA VAL A 15 9.59 -5.00 21.68
C VAL A 15 9.31 -6.42 22.22
N GLY A 16 9.86 -7.47 21.60
CA GLY A 16 9.92 -8.78 22.25
C GLY A 16 9.20 -9.94 21.54
N GLU A 17 9.38 -11.11 22.11
CA GLU A 17 8.75 -12.37 21.72
C GLU A 17 7.21 -12.31 21.87
N PRO A 18 6.44 -13.10 21.07
CA PRO A 18 5.02 -13.29 21.29
C PRO A 18 4.72 -13.72 22.72
N TYR A 19 3.63 -13.27 23.30
CA TYR A 19 3.22 -13.63 24.63
C TYR A 19 1.72 -13.88 24.72
N GLU A 20 1.30 -14.71 25.66
CA GLU A 20 -0.11 -14.89 26.00
C GLU A 20 -0.63 -13.65 26.74
N GLY A 21 -1.76 -13.10 26.32
CA GLY A 21 -2.30 -11.90 26.96
C GLY A 21 -3.62 -11.42 26.40
N ASP A 22 -4.12 -10.36 26.96
CA ASP A 22 -5.41 -9.76 26.68
C ASP A 22 -5.22 -8.40 25.98
N ILE A 23 -6.19 -8.01 25.17
CA ILE A 23 -6.30 -6.68 24.57
C ILE A 23 -7.64 -6.08 24.98
N ALA A 24 -7.60 -4.96 25.69
CA ALA A 24 -8.79 -4.17 25.98
C ALA A 24 -8.98 -3.12 24.90
N ILE A 25 -10.22 -3.01 24.41
CA ILE A 25 -10.60 -2.08 23.34
C ILE A 25 -11.64 -1.11 23.89
N GLU A 26 -11.44 0.18 23.66
CA GLU A 26 -12.39 1.22 24.03
C GLU A 26 -12.48 2.28 22.94
N ASN A 27 -13.70 2.66 22.57
CA ASN A 27 -13.96 3.68 21.54
C ASN A 27 -13.22 3.44 20.20
N GLY A 28 -13.12 2.15 19.80
CA GLY A 28 -12.49 1.75 18.55
C GLY A 28 -10.97 1.73 18.57
N LYS A 29 -10.35 1.92 19.75
CA LYS A 29 -8.89 1.95 19.93
C LYS A 29 -8.43 0.91 20.92
N ILE A 30 -7.18 0.51 20.80
CA ILE A 30 -6.50 -0.32 21.79
C ILE A 30 -6.31 0.54 23.06
N HIS A 31 -7.01 0.16 24.13
CA HIS A 31 -6.95 0.87 25.41
C HIS A 31 -5.83 0.34 26.31
N ALA A 32 -5.70 -0.98 26.40
CA ALA A 32 -4.67 -1.65 27.17
C ALA A 32 -4.28 -3.00 26.56
N MET A 33 -3.07 -3.44 26.88
CA MET A 33 -2.55 -4.76 26.53
C MET A 33 -1.77 -5.31 27.71
N GLY A 34 -2.00 -6.56 28.06
CA GLY A 34 -1.34 -7.18 29.22
C GLY A 34 -1.86 -8.58 29.51
N VAL A 35 -1.42 -9.14 30.63
CA VAL A 35 -1.84 -10.45 31.12
C VAL A 35 -2.86 -10.25 32.24
N ASN A 36 -3.97 -10.99 32.18
CA ASN A 36 -5.06 -10.93 33.16
C ASN A 36 -5.63 -9.51 33.35
N LEU A 37 -5.97 -8.83 32.25
CA LEU A 37 -6.66 -7.55 32.34
C LEU A 37 -8.05 -7.76 32.97
N ASP A 38 -8.42 -6.89 33.92
CA ASP A 38 -9.71 -6.94 34.61
C ASP A 38 -10.53 -5.69 34.27
N TYR A 39 -11.63 -5.90 33.52
CA TYR A 39 -12.60 -4.88 33.15
C TYR A 39 -14.02 -5.43 33.39
N PRO A 40 -14.57 -5.33 34.59
CA PRO A 40 -15.78 -6.06 35.03
C PRO A 40 -17.04 -5.85 34.18
N ASN A 41 -17.10 -4.75 33.43
CA ASN A 41 -18.24 -4.42 32.56
C ASN A 41 -17.96 -4.59 31.06
N ALA A 42 -16.82 -5.16 30.70
CA ALA A 42 -16.48 -5.38 29.30
C ALA A 42 -17.11 -6.66 28.78
N GLU A 43 -17.51 -6.65 27.52
CA GLU A 43 -17.82 -7.87 26.78
C GLU A 43 -16.51 -8.64 26.53
N GLU A 44 -16.46 -9.91 26.93
CA GLU A 44 -15.29 -10.75 26.76
C GLU A 44 -15.45 -11.64 25.52
N ILE A 45 -14.45 -11.67 24.66
CA ILE A 45 -14.35 -12.58 23.51
C ILE A 45 -13.16 -13.50 23.75
N ASN A 46 -13.44 -14.80 23.84
CA ASN A 46 -12.41 -15.80 24.09
C ASN A 46 -11.74 -16.22 22.76
N VAL A 47 -10.46 -15.85 22.59
CA VAL A 47 -9.63 -16.20 21.43
C VAL A 47 -8.46 -17.12 21.83
N SER A 48 -8.63 -17.90 22.91
CA SER A 48 -7.63 -18.85 23.38
C SER A 48 -7.19 -19.83 22.29
N GLY A 49 -5.89 -20.03 22.15
CA GLY A 49 -5.32 -20.90 21.12
C GLY A 49 -5.24 -20.27 19.72
N CYS A 50 -5.61 -18.99 19.59
CA CYS A 50 -5.49 -18.25 18.34
C CYS A 50 -4.27 -17.33 18.34
N PHE A 51 -3.75 -17.07 17.16
CA PHE A 51 -2.79 -15.99 16.94
C PHE A 51 -3.53 -14.65 16.79
N VAL A 52 -3.17 -13.67 17.61
CA VAL A 52 -3.73 -12.33 17.57
C VAL A 52 -2.68 -11.36 17.01
N LEU A 53 -2.97 -10.76 15.87
CA LEU A 53 -2.06 -9.97 15.08
C LEU A 53 -2.65 -8.58 14.79
N PRO A 54 -1.81 -7.56 14.50
CA PRO A 54 -2.32 -6.36 13.85
C PRO A 54 -3.03 -6.74 12.56
N GLY A 55 -4.13 -6.09 12.25
CA GLY A 55 -4.76 -6.23 10.93
C GLY A 55 -3.75 -5.95 9.81
N PHE A 56 -3.79 -6.77 8.79
CA PHE A 56 -2.84 -6.67 7.67
C PHE A 56 -3.10 -5.40 6.85
N VAL A 57 -2.02 -4.87 6.27
CA VAL A 57 -2.02 -3.67 5.44
C VAL A 57 -1.45 -4.01 4.07
N ASP A 58 -2.26 -3.90 3.02
CA ASP A 58 -1.76 -3.98 1.66
C ASP A 58 -1.33 -2.58 1.17
N ALA A 59 -0.03 -2.38 0.99
CA ALA A 59 0.55 -1.09 0.63
C ALA A 59 0.33 -0.70 -0.84
N HIS A 60 -0.19 -1.61 -1.67
CA HIS A 60 -0.50 -1.33 -3.08
C HIS A 60 -1.47 -2.37 -3.64
N CYS A 61 -2.68 -1.94 -3.92
CA CYS A 61 -3.70 -2.70 -4.62
C CYS A 61 -4.61 -1.77 -5.42
N HIS A 62 -5.64 -2.35 -6.03
CA HIS A 62 -6.66 -1.63 -6.80
C HIS A 62 -8.08 -2.05 -6.40
N ILE A 63 -8.24 -2.50 -5.15
CA ILE A 63 -9.53 -2.96 -4.62
C ILE A 63 -10.60 -1.89 -4.76
N GLY A 64 -11.81 -2.29 -5.17
CA GLY A 64 -12.95 -1.43 -5.42
C GLY A 64 -12.91 -0.66 -6.74
N MET A 65 -11.82 -0.77 -7.54
CA MET A 65 -11.67 -0.11 -8.85
C MET A 65 -11.70 -1.09 -10.04
N TRP A 66 -11.72 -2.38 -9.78
CA TRP A 66 -12.05 -3.47 -10.70
C TRP A 66 -12.99 -4.40 -9.97
N GLU A 67 -14.29 -4.14 -10.11
CA GLU A 67 -15.31 -4.91 -9.42
C GLU A 67 -15.32 -6.36 -9.89
N ASP A 68 -15.37 -7.29 -8.94
CA ASP A 68 -15.31 -8.71 -9.23
C ASP A 68 -16.52 -9.16 -10.06
N GLY A 69 -16.26 -9.77 -11.21
CA GLY A 69 -17.27 -10.34 -12.08
C GLY A 69 -18.12 -9.35 -12.89
N ILE A 70 -17.88 -8.02 -12.80
CA ILE A 70 -18.71 -6.99 -13.50
C ILE A 70 -18.18 -6.66 -14.91
N GLY A 71 -16.89 -6.92 -15.20
CA GLY A 71 -16.30 -6.63 -16.50
C GLY A 71 -16.07 -5.14 -16.75
N PHE A 72 -16.37 -4.65 -17.96
CA PHE A 72 -16.04 -3.29 -18.36
C PHE A 72 -16.72 -2.23 -17.49
N GLU A 73 -17.96 -2.44 -17.10
CA GLU A 73 -18.71 -1.46 -16.31
C GLU A 73 -18.09 -1.26 -14.91
N GLY A 74 -17.54 -2.31 -14.31
CA GLY A 74 -16.82 -2.22 -13.04
C GLY A 74 -15.32 -1.94 -13.17
N ALA A 75 -14.80 -1.55 -14.34
CA ALA A 75 -13.36 -1.39 -14.60
C ALA A 75 -12.93 0.09 -14.61
N ASP A 76 -12.93 0.72 -13.43
CA ASP A 76 -12.62 2.14 -13.22
C ASP A 76 -11.15 2.42 -12.83
N GLY A 77 -10.29 1.39 -12.87
CA GLY A 77 -8.91 1.52 -12.43
C GLY A 77 -7.97 2.22 -13.42
N ASN A 78 -8.33 2.38 -14.70
CA ASN A 78 -7.47 3.04 -15.68
C ASN A 78 -8.28 3.92 -16.63
N ASP A 79 -7.99 5.21 -16.61
CA ASP A 79 -8.53 6.17 -17.59
C ASP A 79 -7.41 6.61 -18.54
N SER A 80 -7.35 5.97 -19.71
CA SER A 80 -6.24 6.12 -20.63
C SER A 80 -6.47 7.13 -21.75
N TYR A 81 -7.35 8.14 -21.57
CA TYR A 81 -7.62 9.16 -22.58
C TYR A 81 -6.42 10.12 -22.84
N LYS A 82 -5.53 10.32 -21.84
CA LYS A 82 -4.27 11.06 -21.97
C LYS A 82 -3.20 10.46 -21.04
N PRO A 83 -1.87 10.67 -21.32
CA PRO A 83 -0.80 10.07 -20.54
C PRO A 83 -0.67 10.58 -19.09
N VAL A 84 -1.16 11.78 -18.81
CA VAL A 84 -0.95 12.49 -17.54
C VAL A 84 -2.30 12.98 -17.03
N THR A 85 -2.79 12.39 -15.95
CA THR A 85 -4.13 12.58 -15.37
C THR A 85 -4.06 12.74 -13.83
N PRO A 86 -3.25 13.66 -13.28
CA PRO A 86 -3.05 13.78 -11.83
C PRO A 86 -4.31 14.24 -11.09
N GLU A 87 -5.26 14.85 -11.79
CA GLU A 87 -6.54 15.32 -11.25
C GLU A 87 -7.52 14.21 -10.91
N LEU A 88 -7.33 12.97 -11.44
CA LEU A 88 -8.20 11.85 -11.14
C LEU A 88 -7.99 11.36 -9.69
N ARG A 89 -9.08 11.04 -9.04
CA ARG A 89 -9.11 10.73 -7.61
C ARG A 89 -9.71 9.35 -7.40
N ALA A 90 -8.98 8.43 -6.79
CA ALA A 90 -9.47 7.07 -6.52
C ALA A 90 -10.80 7.04 -5.77
N ILE A 91 -11.00 7.98 -4.84
CA ILE A 91 -12.22 8.06 -4.03
C ILE A 91 -13.48 8.30 -4.84
N ASP A 92 -13.36 8.79 -6.08
CA ASP A 92 -14.49 9.04 -6.97
C ASP A 92 -14.86 7.82 -7.83
N GLY A 93 -13.97 6.78 -7.88
CA GLY A 93 -14.17 5.56 -8.68
C GLY A 93 -14.20 4.25 -7.87
N ILE A 94 -14.00 4.30 -6.55
CA ILE A 94 -14.04 3.10 -5.70
C ILE A 94 -15.49 2.76 -5.37
N ASN A 95 -15.89 1.51 -5.66
CA ASN A 95 -17.14 0.94 -5.13
C ASN A 95 -16.88 0.30 -3.75
N PRO A 96 -17.32 0.90 -2.63
CA PRO A 96 -17.10 0.37 -1.28
C PRO A 96 -17.92 -0.89 -0.98
N PHE A 97 -18.83 -1.27 -1.86
CA PHE A 97 -19.70 -2.45 -1.73
C PHE A 97 -19.22 -3.63 -2.57
N ASP A 98 -18.09 -3.51 -3.27
CA ASP A 98 -17.47 -4.62 -3.98
C ASP A 98 -17.20 -5.78 -3.03
N ASN A 99 -17.51 -7.02 -3.47
CA ASN A 99 -17.34 -8.23 -2.68
C ASN A 99 -15.90 -8.44 -2.20
N CYS A 100 -14.93 -7.96 -2.93
CA CYS A 100 -13.51 -8.03 -2.58
C CYS A 100 -13.19 -7.42 -1.21
N PHE A 101 -13.96 -6.44 -0.73
CA PHE A 101 -13.81 -5.91 0.63
C PHE A 101 -14.25 -6.94 1.70
N THR A 102 -15.24 -7.77 1.42
CA THR A 102 -15.62 -8.88 2.31
C THR A 102 -14.53 -9.93 2.35
N GLU A 103 -13.97 -10.29 1.20
CA GLU A 103 -12.84 -11.23 1.11
C GLU A 103 -11.58 -10.69 1.80
N ALA A 104 -11.30 -9.38 1.68
CA ALA A 104 -10.19 -8.74 2.39
C ALA A 104 -10.31 -8.96 3.91
N ARG A 105 -11.50 -8.71 4.46
CA ARG A 105 -11.77 -8.92 5.89
C ARG A 105 -11.64 -10.39 6.29
N ALA A 106 -12.12 -11.32 5.47
CA ALA A 106 -11.97 -12.76 5.68
C ALA A 106 -10.49 -13.22 5.64
N GLY A 107 -9.62 -12.46 4.97
CA GLY A 107 -8.17 -12.66 4.96
C GLY A 107 -7.41 -11.91 6.05
N GLY A 108 -8.08 -11.19 6.96
CA GLY A 108 -7.44 -10.39 8.01
C GLY A 108 -6.85 -9.06 7.50
N VAL A 109 -7.14 -8.65 6.25
CA VAL A 109 -6.68 -7.37 5.69
C VAL A 109 -7.63 -6.25 6.10
N THR A 110 -7.17 -5.35 6.96
CA THR A 110 -7.98 -4.28 7.55
C THR A 110 -7.78 -2.93 6.89
N SER A 111 -6.62 -2.71 6.26
CA SER A 111 -6.29 -1.45 5.62
C SER A 111 -5.58 -1.67 4.28
N VAL A 112 -5.83 -0.78 3.35
CA VAL A 112 -5.29 -0.85 1.98
C VAL A 112 -4.85 0.52 1.49
N VAL A 113 -3.89 0.53 0.56
CA VAL A 113 -3.55 1.70 -0.25
C VAL A 113 -3.96 1.39 -1.68
N THR A 114 -5.07 1.96 -2.11
CA THR A 114 -5.72 1.64 -3.39
C THR A 114 -5.85 2.87 -4.28
N GLY A 115 -5.90 2.67 -5.58
CA GLY A 115 -5.99 3.75 -6.54
C GLY A 115 -5.77 3.31 -7.98
N PRO A 116 -5.52 4.25 -8.91
CA PRO A 116 -5.41 3.95 -10.32
C PRO A 116 -4.32 2.94 -10.66
N GLY A 117 -4.55 2.17 -11.70
CA GLY A 117 -3.56 1.25 -12.28
C GLY A 117 -2.40 1.95 -12.96
N SER A 118 -1.63 1.21 -13.74
CA SER A 118 -0.36 1.67 -14.33
C SER A 118 -0.43 1.94 -15.84
N ALA A 119 -1.61 2.24 -16.38
CA ALA A 119 -1.75 2.59 -17.80
C ALA A 119 -1.10 3.94 -18.15
N ASN A 120 -1.21 4.92 -17.25
CA ASN A 120 -0.77 6.30 -17.46
C ASN A 120 0.64 6.56 -16.91
N VAL A 121 1.34 7.54 -17.46
CA VAL A 121 2.60 8.05 -16.88
C VAL A 121 2.34 8.69 -15.52
N ILE A 122 1.26 9.46 -15.39
CA ILE A 122 0.63 9.89 -14.13
C ILE A 122 -0.83 9.49 -14.20
N GLY A 123 -1.27 8.66 -13.24
CA GLY A 123 -2.61 8.03 -13.26
C GLY A 123 -3.63 8.66 -12.33
N GLY A 124 -3.20 9.44 -11.34
CA GLY A 124 -4.09 10.05 -10.35
C GLY A 124 -3.74 9.74 -8.90
N GLN A 125 -4.65 10.10 -8.02
CA GLN A 125 -4.44 10.12 -6.56
C GLN A 125 -4.92 8.82 -5.91
N PHE A 126 -4.05 8.19 -5.13
CA PHE A 126 -4.34 7.03 -4.29
C PHE A 126 -4.97 7.44 -2.95
N VAL A 127 -5.73 6.53 -2.35
CA VAL A 127 -6.28 6.63 -1.01
C VAL A 127 -5.73 5.51 -0.12
N ALA A 128 -5.43 5.83 1.14
CA ALA A 128 -5.27 4.82 2.19
C ALA A 128 -6.59 4.74 2.96
N MET A 129 -7.16 3.52 3.07
CA MET A 129 -8.49 3.33 3.62
C MET A 129 -8.62 2.01 4.38
N LYS A 130 -9.64 1.93 5.22
CA LYS A 130 -10.09 0.68 5.86
C LYS A 130 -10.85 -0.19 4.85
N THR A 131 -10.91 -1.49 5.10
CA THR A 131 -11.69 -2.43 4.28
C THR A 131 -13.15 -2.55 4.73
N PHE A 132 -13.59 -1.72 5.67
CA PHE A 132 -14.94 -1.68 6.21
C PHE A 132 -15.40 -0.26 6.49
N GLY A 133 -16.64 0.04 6.07
CA GLY A 133 -17.34 1.30 6.30
C GLY A 133 -18.67 1.31 5.55
N ARG A 134 -19.43 2.40 5.68
CA ARG A 134 -20.72 2.59 4.99
C ARG A 134 -20.58 3.37 3.68
N GLY A 135 -19.41 3.92 3.44
CA GLY A 135 -19.05 4.69 2.27
C GLY A 135 -17.59 5.08 2.32
N ILE A 136 -17.08 5.66 1.25
CA ILE A 136 -15.65 6.00 1.09
C ILE A 136 -15.17 6.96 2.17
N GLU A 137 -16.02 7.87 2.65
CA GLU A 137 -15.69 8.83 3.70
C GLU A 137 -15.40 8.14 5.03
N ASP A 138 -16.25 7.17 5.41
CA ASP A 138 -16.07 6.39 6.65
C ASP A 138 -14.81 5.50 6.58
N MET A 139 -14.46 5.03 5.39
CA MET A 139 -13.34 4.12 5.16
C MET A 139 -12.00 4.86 5.06
N THR A 140 -11.99 6.12 4.67
CA THR A 140 -10.77 6.88 4.38
C THR A 140 -9.93 7.11 5.64
N ILE A 141 -8.65 6.69 5.61
CA ILE A 141 -7.64 7.00 6.63
C ILE A 141 -6.88 8.26 6.22
N LYS A 142 -6.47 8.34 4.95
CA LYS A 142 -5.69 9.45 4.39
C LYS A 142 -5.98 9.62 2.91
N PHE A 143 -6.31 10.84 2.50
CA PHE A 143 -6.49 11.22 1.10
C PHE A 143 -5.97 12.64 0.83
N PRO A 144 -5.23 12.88 -0.26
CA PRO A 144 -4.55 11.86 -1.05
C PRO A 144 -3.43 11.17 -0.25
N ALA A 145 -3.19 9.88 -0.52
CA ALA A 145 -2.13 9.10 0.11
C ALA A 145 -0.84 9.13 -0.72
N ALA A 146 -0.97 9.10 -2.05
CA ALA A 146 0.12 9.16 -3.02
C ALA A 146 -0.39 9.61 -4.39
N MET A 147 0.53 10.05 -5.27
CA MET A 147 0.26 10.29 -6.69
C MET A 147 0.81 9.12 -7.51
N LYS A 148 -0.04 8.45 -8.29
CA LYS A 148 0.38 7.31 -9.13
C LYS A 148 1.23 7.78 -10.30
N ALA A 149 2.36 7.10 -10.49
CA ALA A 149 3.15 7.17 -11.71
C ALA A 149 3.49 5.76 -12.22
N ALA A 150 3.79 5.63 -13.51
CA ALA A 150 4.23 4.37 -14.07
C ALA A 150 5.31 4.53 -15.12
N PHE A 151 6.28 3.62 -15.06
CA PHE A 151 7.31 3.39 -16.07
C PHE A 151 7.11 2.03 -16.74
N GLY A 152 7.85 1.78 -17.81
CA GLY A 152 7.97 0.47 -18.40
C GLY A 152 6.94 0.13 -19.45
N GLU A 153 6.53 -1.12 -19.45
CA GLU A 153 5.75 -1.71 -20.55
C GLU A 153 4.31 -1.20 -20.61
N ASN A 154 3.67 -1.00 -19.45
CA ASN A 154 2.26 -0.69 -19.42
C ASN A 154 1.93 0.65 -20.09
N PRO A 155 2.48 1.82 -19.69
CA PRO A 155 2.19 3.06 -20.39
C PRO A 155 2.71 3.04 -21.84
N LYS A 156 3.85 2.38 -22.09
CA LYS A 156 4.37 2.25 -23.46
C LYS A 156 3.37 1.52 -24.35
N ARG A 157 2.81 0.40 -23.90
CA ARG A 157 1.83 -0.40 -24.66
C ARG A 157 0.55 0.36 -24.93
N VAL A 158 -0.03 0.96 -23.88
CA VAL A 158 -1.30 1.69 -23.97
C VAL A 158 -1.18 2.86 -24.96
N PHE A 159 -0.18 3.72 -24.79
CA PHE A 159 -0.08 4.94 -25.59
C PHE A 159 0.58 4.74 -26.95
N SER A 160 1.31 3.65 -27.17
CA SER A 160 1.72 3.28 -28.53
C SER A 160 0.54 2.77 -29.38
N ALA A 161 -0.40 2.05 -28.79
CA ALA A 161 -1.63 1.67 -29.47
C ALA A 161 -2.46 2.89 -29.89
N GLN A 162 -2.43 3.95 -29.10
CA GLN A 162 -3.07 5.24 -29.39
C GLN A 162 -2.21 6.17 -30.27
N LYS A 163 -1.01 5.73 -30.70
CA LYS A 163 -0.06 6.53 -31.51
C LYS A 163 0.42 7.83 -30.81
N THR A 164 0.39 7.88 -29.48
CA THR A 164 0.79 9.07 -28.70
C THR A 164 2.31 9.09 -28.48
N PHE A 165 2.91 7.97 -28.02
CA PHE A 165 4.35 7.77 -27.90
C PHE A 165 4.73 6.29 -27.92
N TYR A 166 6.05 5.99 -28.11
CA TYR A 166 6.50 4.61 -28.36
C TYR A 166 7.69 4.18 -27.51
N THR A 167 8.27 5.05 -26.71
CA THR A 167 9.56 4.76 -26.05
C THR A 167 9.56 5.08 -24.57
N ARG A 168 10.48 4.46 -23.81
CA ARG A 168 10.77 4.82 -22.41
C ARG A 168 11.29 6.26 -22.27
N MET A 169 11.97 6.77 -23.29
CA MET A 169 12.39 8.19 -23.32
C MET A 169 11.19 9.12 -23.25
N SER A 170 10.12 8.81 -23.99
CA SER A 170 8.89 9.62 -23.99
C SER A 170 8.18 9.55 -22.62
N ILE A 171 8.15 8.39 -21.96
CA ILE A 171 7.59 8.25 -20.60
C ILE A 171 8.33 9.17 -19.63
N ALA A 172 9.66 9.11 -19.62
CA ALA A 172 10.50 9.97 -18.78
C ALA A 172 10.34 11.46 -19.12
N SER A 173 10.16 11.80 -20.41
CA SER A 173 9.91 13.16 -20.87
C SER A 173 8.56 13.69 -20.42
N GLN A 174 7.48 12.88 -20.51
CA GLN A 174 6.15 13.27 -20.03
C GLN A 174 6.16 13.55 -18.52
N LEU A 175 6.82 12.69 -17.72
CA LEU A 175 6.95 12.93 -16.29
C LEU A 175 7.72 14.21 -15.98
N ARG A 176 8.86 14.45 -16.65
CA ARG A 176 9.60 15.70 -16.47
C ARG A 176 8.78 16.93 -16.88
N GLY A 177 8.03 16.83 -17.97
CA GLY A 177 7.18 17.92 -18.45
C GLY A 177 6.22 18.39 -17.37
N ILE A 178 5.39 17.48 -16.83
CA ILE A 178 4.42 17.86 -15.79
C ILE A 178 5.10 18.37 -14.50
N LEU A 179 6.26 17.83 -14.12
CA LEU A 179 7.00 18.31 -12.96
C LEU A 179 7.53 19.73 -13.16
N LEU A 180 8.09 20.05 -14.34
CA LEU A 180 8.56 21.39 -14.69
C LEU A 180 7.42 22.40 -14.76
N ASP A 181 6.31 22.04 -15.42
CA ASP A 181 5.12 22.88 -15.53
C ASP A 181 4.54 23.18 -14.12
N THR A 182 4.53 22.18 -13.25
CA THR A 182 4.05 22.35 -11.86
C THR A 182 4.97 23.24 -11.04
N LEU A 183 6.29 23.12 -11.18
CA LEU A 183 7.26 23.99 -10.50
C LEU A 183 7.12 25.44 -10.94
N GLU A 184 6.90 25.68 -12.24
CA GLU A 184 6.67 27.03 -12.76
C GLU A 184 5.35 27.62 -12.27
N TYR A 185 4.30 26.77 -12.23
CA TYR A 185 3.01 27.15 -11.68
C TYR A 185 3.10 27.50 -10.18
N ASP A 186 3.81 26.69 -9.36
CA ASP A 186 4.04 26.97 -7.94
C ASP A 186 4.82 28.28 -7.73
N ARG A 187 5.83 28.54 -8.59
CA ARG A 187 6.56 29.81 -8.58
C ARG A 187 5.65 30.98 -8.89
N SER A 188 4.81 30.87 -9.93
CA SER A 188 3.87 31.91 -10.32
C SER A 188 2.86 32.25 -9.22
N ILE A 189 2.37 31.25 -8.48
CA ILE A 189 1.50 31.45 -7.31
C ILE A 189 2.23 32.24 -6.21
N LYS A 190 3.48 31.86 -5.90
CA LYS A 190 4.29 32.49 -4.84
C LYS A 190 4.62 33.93 -5.20
N ASP A 191 5.01 34.19 -6.46
CA ASP A 191 5.35 35.52 -6.95
C ASP A 191 4.13 36.46 -6.92
N ALA A 192 2.97 36.00 -7.38
CA ALA A 192 1.74 36.78 -7.31
C ALA A 192 1.36 37.13 -5.88
N LYS A 193 1.47 36.17 -4.95
CA LYS A 193 1.22 36.40 -3.52
C LYS A 193 2.19 37.44 -2.93
N GLN A 194 3.48 37.35 -3.28
CA GLN A 194 4.50 38.29 -2.79
C GLN A 194 4.28 39.71 -3.32
N LYS A 195 3.84 39.84 -4.58
CA LYS A 195 3.60 41.13 -5.22
C LYS A 195 2.20 41.71 -4.95
N GLY A 196 1.32 40.95 -4.30
CA GLY A 196 -0.09 41.34 -4.11
C GLY A 196 -0.89 41.34 -5.43
N GLU A 197 -0.43 40.57 -6.42
CA GLU A 197 -1.06 40.42 -7.72
C GLU A 197 -2.07 39.26 -7.74
N LYS A 198 -2.92 39.22 -8.78
CA LYS A 198 -3.86 38.12 -8.98
C LYS A 198 -3.09 36.80 -9.27
N PRO A 199 -3.42 35.70 -8.61
CA PRO A 199 -2.81 34.42 -8.88
C PRO A 199 -3.07 33.94 -10.32
N PRO A 200 -2.25 33.05 -10.86
CA PRO A 200 -2.48 32.46 -12.17
C PRO A 200 -3.86 31.78 -12.24
N LYS A 201 -4.34 31.53 -13.46
CA LYS A 201 -5.58 30.75 -13.65
C LYS A 201 -5.38 29.34 -13.08
N ILE A 202 -6.39 28.86 -12.36
CA ILE A 202 -6.38 27.50 -11.81
C ILE A 202 -6.28 26.47 -12.95
N ASP A 203 -5.31 25.58 -12.84
CA ASP A 203 -5.16 24.39 -13.67
C ASP A 203 -5.28 23.16 -12.77
N HIS A 204 -6.29 22.33 -12.99
CA HIS A 204 -6.61 21.19 -12.14
C HIS A 204 -5.51 20.13 -12.11
N SER A 205 -4.83 19.92 -13.23
CA SER A 205 -3.71 18.97 -13.32
C SER A 205 -2.51 19.46 -12.51
N LEU A 206 -2.17 20.74 -12.62
CA LEU A 206 -1.05 21.34 -11.89
C LEU A 206 -1.35 21.48 -10.39
N GLU A 207 -2.59 21.86 -10.02
CA GLU A 207 -3.02 21.89 -8.61
C GLU A 207 -2.86 20.53 -7.95
N ALA A 208 -3.27 19.46 -8.63
CA ALA A 208 -3.14 18.09 -8.11
C ALA A 208 -1.67 17.66 -7.93
N MET A 209 -0.74 18.22 -8.72
CA MET A 209 0.70 17.94 -8.65
C MET A 209 1.47 18.82 -7.65
N LEU A 210 0.91 19.95 -7.19
CA LEU A 210 1.58 20.84 -6.23
C LEU A 210 2.12 20.12 -4.99
N PRO A 211 1.34 19.24 -4.31
CA PRO A 211 1.84 18.52 -3.13
C PRO A 211 3.04 17.61 -3.45
N VAL A 212 3.14 17.10 -4.68
CA VAL A 212 4.26 16.25 -5.11
C VAL A 212 5.54 17.06 -5.19
N VAL A 213 5.53 18.20 -5.91
CA VAL A 213 6.73 19.05 -6.08
C VAL A 213 7.12 19.78 -4.79
N ARG A 214 6.18 19.96 -3.85
CA ARG A 214 6.44 20.50 -2.51
C ARG A 214 6.97 19.45 -1.53
N GLY A 215 7.06 18.17 -1.93
CA GLY A 215 7.49 17.08 -1.05
C GLY A 215 6.49 16.69 0.04
N GLU A 216 5.23 17.07 -0.11
CA GLU A 216 4.13 16.76 0.82
C GLU A 216 3.47 15.42 0.50
N LEU A 217 3.39 15.06 -0.80
CA LEU A 217 2.78 13.84 -1.31
C LEU A 217 3.82 12.98 -2.05
N PRO A 218 3.97 11.69 -1.73
CA PRO A 218 4.90 10.83 -2.46
C PRO A 218 4.38 10.51 -3.87
N LEU A 219 5.31 10.43 -4.82
CA LEU A 219 5.06 9.84 -6.13
C LEU A 219 5.20 8.32 -6.02
N LYS A 220 4.12 7.59 -6.25
CA LYS A 220 4.01 6.13 -6.16
C LYS A 220 4.26 5.50 -7.52
N ILE A 221 5.46 4.95 -7.71
CA ILE A 221 6.01 4.62 -9.03
C ILE A 221 5.98 3.12 -9.29
N HIS A 222 5.17 2.69 -10.25
CA HIS A 222 5.23 1.35 -10.84
C HIS A 222 6.50 1.21 -11.68
N ALA A 223 7.39 0.28 -11.31
CA ALA A 223 8.58 -0.06 -12.08
C ALA A 223 9.05 -1.49 -11.82
N HIS A 224 9.16 -2.29 -12.88
CA HIS A 224 9.64 -3.67 -12.79
C HIS A 224 11.12 -3.80 -13.11
N ARG A 225 11.55 -3.26 -14.24
CA ARG A 225 12.89 -3.46 -14.80
C ARG A 225 13.94 -2.59 -14.11
N ALA A 226 15.16 -3.10 -14.06
CA ALA A 226 16.31 -2.40 -13.47
C ALA A 226 16.57 -1.01 -14.11
N ASP A 227 16.44 -0.89 -15.44
CA ASP A 227 16.63 0.37 -16.15
C ASP A 227 15.50 1.39 -15.88
N ASP A 228 14.25 0.93 -15.73
CA ASP A 228 13.11 1.77 -15.33
C ASP A 228 13.23 2.23 -13.86
N ILE A 229 13.65 1.34 -12.95
CA ILE A 229 13.93 1.65 -11.53
C ILE A 229 15.03 2.72 -11.43
N MET A 230 16.16 2.55 -12.13
CA MET A 230 17.24 3.55 -12.15
C MET A 230 16.79 4.89 -12.74
N THR A 231 15.89 4.87 -13.73
CA THR A 231 15.34 6.09 -14.31
C THR A 231 14.42 6.82 -13.34
N ALA A 232 13.57 6.07 -12.63
CA ALA A 232 12.69 6.61 -11.58
C ALA A 232 13.51 7.27 -10.46
N LEU A 233 14.54 6.60 -9.94
CA LEU A 233 15.44 7.13 -8.91
C LEU A 233 16.18 8.39 -9.40
N ARG A 234 16.67 8.40 -10.65
CA ARG A 234 17.34 9.58 -11.23
C ARG A 234 16.42 10.79 -11.31
N ILE A 235 15.16 10.60 -11.73
CA ILE A 235 14.20 11.70 -11.79
C ILE A 235 13.81 12.15 -10.38
N ALA A 236 13.62 11.21 -9.45
CA ALA A 236 13.34 11.56 -8.06
C ALA A 236 14.44 12.44 -7.45
N LYS A 237 15.72 12.14 -7.71
CA LYS A 237 16.85 13.00 -7.29
C LYS A 237 16.86 14.35 -8.01
N GLU A 238 16.62 14.36 -9.32
CA GLU A 238 16.60 15.57 -10.15
C GLU A 238 15.61 16.62 -9.63
N PHE A 239 14.45 16.16 -9.13
CA PHE A 239 13.36 17.00 -8.64
C PHE A 239 13.17 16.98 -7.11
N ASN A 240 14.05 16.31 -6.37
CA ASN A 240 13.96 16.15 -4.91
C ASN A 240 12.59 15.63 -4.45
N LEU A 241 12.09 14.57 -5.08
CA LEU A 241 10.76 14.01 -4.81
C LEU A 241 10.79 12.96 -3.68
N LYS A 242 9.73 12.91 -2.88
CA LYS A 242 9.41 11.72 -2.10
C LYS A 242 8.82 10.67 -3.03
N ILE A 243 9.28 9.43 -2.94
CA ILE A 243 8.82 8.35 -3.81
C ILE A 243 8.58 7.04 -3.06
N THR A 244 7.71 6.21 -3.63
CA THR A 244 7.73 4.76 -3.45
C THR A 244 8.01 4.07 -4.79
N LEU A 245 8.69 2.93 -4.73
CA LEU A 245 8.93 2.06 -5.88
C LEU A 245 8.10 0.79 -5.71
N ASP A 246 7.10 0.65 -6.57
CA ASP A 246 6.17 -0.48 -6.52
C ASP A 246 6.61 -1.58 -7.51
N HIS A 247 6.35 -2.83 -7.17
CA HIS A 247 6.81 -4.06 -7.82
C HIS A 247 8.30 -4.32 -7.63
N PHE A 248 9.16 -3.41 -8.03
CA PHE A 248 10.61 -3.48 -7.83
C PHE A 248 11.22 -4.82 -8.28
N THR A 249 10.67 -5.42 -9.34
CA THR A 249 10.91 -6.81 -9.73
C THR A 249 12.35 -7.16 -9.97
N GLU A 250 13.13 -6.29 -10.64
CA GLU A 250 14.56 -6.47 -10.90
C GLU A 250 15.46 -5.68 -9.95
N GLY A 251 14.89 -5.00 -8.93
CA GLY A 251 15.65 -4.21 -7.99
C GLY A 251 16.70 -5.01 -7.23
N TYR A 252 16.38 -6.28 -6.89
CA TYR A 252 17.32 -7.18 -6.21
C TYR A 252 18.60 -7.43 -7.03
N MET A 253 18.57 -7.32 -8.36
CA MET A 253 19.70 -7.55 -9.26
C MET A 253 20.73 -6.40 -9.28
N ILE A 254 20.33 -5.21 -8.81
CA ILE A 254 21.11 -3.97 -8.90
C ILE A 254 21.24 -3.28 -7.54
N ILE A 255 21.02 -3.99 -6.45
CA ILE A 255 20.87 -3.41 -5.12
C ILE A 255 22.13 -2.64 -4.68
N ASP A 256 23.32 -3.15 -4.99
CA ASP A 256 24.61 -2.51 -4.73
C ASP A 256 24.72 -1.12 -5.36
N ARG A 257 24.08 -0.90 -6.49
CA ARG A 257 24.09 0.36 -7.25
C ARG A 257 23.05 1.36 -6.77
N ILE A 258 21.87 0.87 -6.35
CA ILE A 258 20.71 1.73 -6.07
C ILE A 258 20.49 2.00 -4.58
N LYS A 259 21.01 1.13 -3.68
CA LYS A 259 20.84 1.31 -2.23
C LYS A 259 21.24 2.70 -1.73
N PRO A 260 22.39 3.27 -2.11
CA PRO A 260 22.73 4.63 -1.67
C PRO A 260 21.69 5.68 -2.04
N CYS A 261 21.08 5.54 -3.23
CA CYS A 261 20.03 6.45 -3.69
C CYS A 261 18.69 6.22 -2.97
N ILE A 262 18.36 4.95 -2.68
CA ILE A 262 17.18 4.59 -1.87
C ILE A 262 17.30 5.21 -0.47
N ASP A 263 18.45 5.07 0.16
CA ASP A 263 18.73 5.60 1.50
C ASP A 263 18.67 7.15 1.51
N GLU A 264 19.29 7.80 0.53
CA GLU A 264 19.30 9.26 0.39
C GLU A 264 17.90 9.86 0.19
N LEU A 265 17.08 9.21 -0.63
CA LEU A 265 15.70 9.63 -0.90
C LEU A 265 14.72 9.15 0.17
N ASN A 266 15.14 8.29 1.10
CA ASN A 266 14.25 7.54 2.00
C ASN A 266 13.07 6.93 1.23
N ALA A 267 13.37 6.28 0.08
CA ALA A 267 12.37 5.75 -0.83
C ALA A 267 11.67 4.53 -0.23
N GLY A 268 10.34 4.52 -0.23
CA GLY A 268 9.56 3.35 0.17
C GLY A 268 9.65 2.25 -0.90
N ILE A 269 9.92 1.02 -0.49
CA ILE A 269 9.98 -0.13 -1.40
C ILE A 269 8.79 -1.04 -1.15
N ILE A 270 8.04 -1.35 -2.21
CA ILE A 270 6.90 -2.26 -2.17
C ILE A 270 7.11 -3.33 -3.23
N ILE A 271 7.25 -4.58 -2.80
CA ILE A 271 7.54 -5.70 -3.68
C ILE A 271 6.32 -6.58 -3.92
N GLY A 272 6.23 -7.13 -5.11
CA GLY A 272 5.17 -8.07 -5.45
C GLY A 272 4.44 -7.74 -6.76
N PRO A 273 3.32 -8.45 -6.99
CA PRO A 273 2.87 -9.60 -6.20
C PRO A 273 3.82 -10.80 -6.32
N LEU A 274 3.97 -11.56 -5.23
CA LEU A 274 4.85 -12.73 -5.25
C LEU A 274 4.17 -13.99 -5.82
N LEU A 275 2.85 -14.06 -5.72
CA LEU A 275 2.02 -15.15 -6.22
C LEU A 275 1.41 -14.76 -7.58
N HIS A 276 2.19 -14.77 -8.66
CA HIS A 276 1.67 -14.62 -10.03
C HIS A 276 2.61 -15.23 -11.06
N GLU A 277 2.14 -15.39 -12.29
CA GLU A 277 2.93 -15.91 -13.40
C GLU A 277 3.85 -14.83 -14.04
N ARG A 278 4.69 -15.26 -15.00
CA ARG A 278 5.50 -14.36 -15.84
C ARG A 278 4.73 -13.94 -17.08
N SER A 279 3.61 -13.23 -16.89
CA SER A 279 2.64 -12.87 -17.92
C SER A 279 3.13 -11.85 -18.96
N LYS A 280 4.22 -11.13 -18.67
CA LYS A 280 4.78 -10.10 -19.55
C LYS A 280 6.31 -10.03 -19.45
N PRO A 281 7.01 -9.51 -20.50
CA PRO A 281 8.49 -9.47 -20.53
C PRO A 281 9.15 -8.79 -19.33
N GLU A 282 8.57 -7.75 -18.76
CA GLU A 282 9.18 -7.02 -17.65
C GLU A 282 9.14 -7.77 -16.31
N VAL A 283 8.36 -8.85 -16.19
CA VAL A 283 8.33 -9.72 -15.00
C VAL A 283 9.10 -11.02 -15.17
N ARG A 284 9.85 -11.17 -16.29
CA ARG A 284 10.60 -12.42 -16.59
C ARG A 284 11.61 -12.78 -15.49
N ASN A 285 12.23 -11.80 -14.86
CA ASN A 285 13.23 -11.97 -13.80
C ASN A 285 12.64 -11.90 -12.39
N ARG A 286 11.30 -12.08 -12.26
CA ARG A 286 10.66 -12.21 -10.94
C ARG A 286 11.30 -13.33 -10.13
N SER A 287 11.67 -13.04 -8.90
CA SER A 287 12.24 -14.00 -7.97
C SER A 287 11.54 -13.93 -6.62
N LEU A 288 11.22 -15.08 -6.05
CA LEU A 288 10.68 -15.17 -4.68
C LEU A 288 11.75 -14.86 -3.63
N THR A 289 13.05 -14.98 -3.99
CA THR A 289 14.19 -14.64 -3.10
C THR A 289 14.44 -13.13 -3.03
N SER A 290 13.76 -12.30 -3.81
CA SER A 290 13.95 -10.86 -3.82
C SER A 290 13.75 -10.25 -2.43
N ALA A 291 12.71 -10.67 -1.69
CA ALA A 291 12.44 -10.25 -0.32
C ALA A 291 13.62 -10.52 0.62
N ARG A 292 14.19 -11.73 0.56
CA ARG A 292 15.37 -12.11 1.34
C ARG A 292 16.58 -11.24 0.97
N THR A 293 16.82 -11.01 -0.30
CA THR A 293 17.92 -10.16 -0.77
C THR A 293 17.79 -8.72 -0.24
N LEU A 294 16.60 -8.14 -0.27
CA LEU A 294 16.35 -6.81 0.30
C LEU A 294 16.63 -6.77 1.81
N PHE A 295 16.12 -7.77 2.53
CA PHE A 295 16.32 -7.89 3.97
C PHE A 295 17.81 -7.99 4.34
N ASP A 296 18.58 -8.85 3.66
CA ASP A 296 20.03 -9.03 3.89
C ASP A 296 20.83 -7.75 3.61
N ASN A 297 20.31 -6.86 2.77
CA ASN A 297 20.90 -5.56 2.49
C ASN A 297 20.35 -4.43 3.38
N GLY A 298 19.56 -4.75 4.41
CA GLY A 298 19.01 -3.77 5.35
C GLY A 298 17.97 -2.83 4.76
N ILE A 299 17.35 -3.19 3.62
CA ILE A 299 16.28 -2.40 3.01
C ILE A 299 14.93 -2.84 3.60
N LYS A 300 14.21 -1.89 4.19
CA LYS A 300 12.82 -2.11 4.63
C LYS A 300 11.88 -2.06 3.44
N PHE A 301 10.93 -2.98 3.40
CA PHE A 301 9.96 -3.08 2.32
C PHE A 301 8.61 -3.54 2.84
N ALA A 302 7.57 -3.35 2.01
CA ALA A 302 6.27 -3.98 2.13
C ALA A 302 6.07 -5.03 1.04
N ILE A 303 5.19 -6.00 1.30
CA ILE A 303 4.69 -6.98 0.33
C ILE A 303 3.26 -6.59 -0.01
N MET A 304 2.89 -6.72 -1.30
CA MET A 304 1.58 -6.37 -1.83
C MET A 304 0.94 -7.51 -2.62
N THR A 305 -0.38 -7.43 -2.82
CA THR A 305 -1.13 -8.32 -3.71
C THR A 305 -1.25 -7.76 -5.12
N ASP A 306 -1.22 -6.43 -5.28
CA ASP A 306 -1.59 -5.78 -6.55
C ASP A 306 -3.01 -6.22 -7.01
N HIS A 307 -3.91 -6.46 -6.02
CA HIS A 307 -5.29 -6.89 -6.31
C HIS A 307 -5.88 -6.07 -7.46
N PRO A 308 -6.48 -6.69 -8.48
CA PRO A 308 -6.94 -8.08 -8.56
C PRO A 308 -5.93 -9.08 -9.15
N VAL A 309 -4.65 -8.73 -9.33
CA VAL A 309 -3.62 -9.67 -9.84
C VAL A 309 -3.50 -10.88 -8.92
N VAL A 310 -3.45 -10.66 -7.62
CA VAL A 310 -3.64 -11.66 -6.58
C VAL A 310 -4.83 -11.24 -5.74
N PRO A 311 -5.85 -12.10 -5.54
CA PRO A 311 -6.96 -11.77 -4.65
C PRO A 311 -6.46 -11.37 -3.27
N ILE A 312 -7.02 -10.30 -2.72
CA ILE A 312 -6.44 -9.58 -1.57
C ILE A 312 -6.35 -10.41 -0.30
N GLN A 313 -7.26 -11.36 -0.11
CA GLN A 313 -7.26 -12.31 1.02
C GLN A 313 -6.00 -13.18 1.08
N TYR A 314 -5.23 -13.27 -0.02
CA TYR A 314 -3.98 -14.03 -0.10
C TYR A 314 -2.72 -13.20 0.18
N LEU A 315 -2.85 -12.00 0.75
CA LEU A 315 -1.70 -11.22 1.21
C LEU A 315 -0.79 -12.00 2.17
N PRO A 316 -1.31 -12.75 3.19
CA PRO A 316 -0.48 -13.63 4.03
C PRO A 316 0.25 -14.73 3.25
N VAL A 317 -0.38 -15.28 2.20
CA VAL A 317 0.25 -16.30 1.35
C VAL A 317 1.41 -15.69 0.55
N CYS A 318 1.29 -14.46 0.07
CA CYS A 318 2.40 -13.75 -0.56
C CYS A 318 3.59 -13.60 0.39
N ALA A 319 3.34 -13.25 1.65
CA ALA A 319 4.37 -13.16 2.69
C ALA A 319 4.98 -14.53 3.01
N ALA A 320 4.15 -15.58 3.13
CA ALA A 320 4.60 -16.96 3.37
C ALA A 320 5.53 -17.51 2.27
N LEU A 321 5.29 -17.13 1.01
CA LEU A 321 6.18 -17.48 -0.09
C LEU A 321 7.58 -16.87 0.08
N ALA A 322 7.69 -15.65 0.61
CA ALA A 322 8.98 -15.05 0.91
C ALA A 322 9.68 -15.75 2.10
N VAL A 323 8.92 -16.18 3.12
CA VAL A 323 9.44 -16.97 4.25
C VAL A 323 9.98 -18.30 3.77
N ARG A 324 9.29 -19.00 2.90
CA ARG A 324 9.74 -20.26 2.29
C ARG A 324 11.10 -20.10 1.59
N GLU A 325 11.38 -18.95 1.03
CA GLU A 325 12.65 -18.63 0.37
C GLU A 325 13.68 -17.98 1.33
N GLY A 326 13.43 -18.06 2.63
CA GLY A 326 14.39 -17.72 3.69
C GLY A 326 14.26 -16.33 4.30
N LEU A 327 13.22 -15.57 3.99
CA LEU A 327 12.92 -14.35 4.73
C LEU A 327 12.52 -14.72 6.16
N PRO A 328 13.07 -14.09 7.23
CA PRO A 328 12.57 -14.32 8.59
C PRO A 328 11.06 -14.05 8.71
N GLU A 329 10.34 -14.92 9.41
CA GLU A 329 8.88 -14.81 9.60
C GLU A 329 8.47 -13.44 10.11
N ASP A 330 9.22 -12.97 11.06
CA ASP A 330 9.06 -11.66 11.63
C ASP A 330 9.15 -10.54 10.58
N ALA A 331 10.15 -10.55 9.74
CA ALA A 331 10.31 -9.55 8.69
C ALA A 331 9.16 -9.62 7.66
N ALA A 332 8.63 -10.83 7.41
CA ALA A 332 7.49 -11.03 6.55
C ALA A 332 6.20 -10.46 7.15
N LEU A 333 5.97 -10.66 8.46
CA LEU A 333 4.85 -10.05 9.18
C LEU A 333 4.95 -8.52 9.17
N GLU A 334 6.16 -7.95 9.43
CA GLU A 334 6.36 -6.50 9.31
C GLU A 334 6.05 -5.98 7.92
N ALA A 335 6.39 -6.74 6.88
CA ALA A 335 6.20 -6.32 5.50
C ALA A 335 4.72 -6.20 5.10
N ILE A 336 3.81 -6.90 5.78
CA ILE A 336 2.36 -6.83 5.56
C ILE A 336 1.60 -6.12 6.70
N THR A 337 2.32 -5.47 7.61
CA THR A 337 1.74 -4.74 8.74
C THR A 337 2.41 -3.38 8.88
N ILE A 338 3.35 -3.24 9.81
CA ILE A 338 3.93 -1.94 10.19
C ILE A 338 4.78 -1.30 9.09
N ASN A 339 5.53 -2.07 8.29
CA ASN A 339 6.31 -1.49 7.20
C ASN A 339 5.39 -0.96 6.09
N ALA A 340 4.32 -1.71 5.75
CA ALA A 340 3.30 -1.26 4.82
C ALA A 340 2.63 0.03 5.30
N ALA A 341 2.27 0.10 6.59
CA ALA A 341 1.68 1.29 7.19
C ALA A 341 2.63 2.50 7.19
N ARG A 342 3.94 2.30 7.48
CA ARG A 342 4.97 3.36 7.44
C ARG A 342 5.17 3.90 6.03
N ILE A 343 5.27 3.02 5.04
CA ILE A 343 5.43 3.43 3.64
C ILE A 343 4.21 4.24 3.16
N ALA A 344 3.01 3.88 3.62
CA ALA A 344 1.78 4.61 3.34
C ALA A 344 1.62 5.90 4.17
N GLY A 345 2.40 6.08 5.24
CA GLY A 345 2.30 7.21 6.17
C GLY A 345 1.01 7.19 6.99
N ILE A 346 0.61 5.99 7.45
CA ILE A 346 -0.58 5.74 8.29
C ILE A 346 -0.24 4.95 9.57
N ASP A 347 1.04 4.75 9.85
CA ASP A 347 1.55 3.95 10.96
C ASP A 347 1.26 4.54 12.35
N SER A 348 0.88 5.80 12.42
CA SER A 348 0.35 6.41 13.65
C SER A 348 -1.02 5.86 14.07
N ARG A 349 -1.75 5.24 13.14
CA ARG A 349 -3.10 4.70 13.37
C ARG A 349 -3.15 3.18 13.34
N VAL A 350 -2.42 2.53 12.41
CA VAL A 350 -2.54 1.09 12.11
C VAL A 350 -1.17 0.41 11.96
N GLY A 351 -1.17 -0.90 11.74
CA GLY A 351 0.01 -1.69 11.40
C GLY A 351 0.77 -2.28 12.59
N SER A 352 0.36 -1.98 13.82
CA SER A 352 0.89 -2.62 15.03
C SER A 352 -0.15 -2.60 16.15
N LEU A 353 -0.04 -3.55 17.08
CA LEU A 353 -0.83 -3.55 18.31
C LEU A 353 -0.13 -2.67 19.33
N GLU A 354 -0.61 -1.44 19.48
CA GLU A 354 -0.10 -0.43 20.43
C GLU A 354 -1.25 0.35 21.04
N VAL A 355 -1.14 0.67 22.32
CA VAL A 355 -2.13 1.51 23.02
C VAL A 355 -2.29 2.86 22.31
N GLY A 356 -3.54 3.24 22.05
CA GLY A 356 -3.91 4.48 21.36
C GLY A 356 -4.08 4.33 19.84
N LYS A 357 -3.59 3.25 19.21
CA LYS A 357 -3.87 2.96 17.80
C LYS A 357 -5.28 2.41 17.62
N ASP A 358 -5.75 2.47 16.38
CA ASP A 358 -7.04 1.88 16.01
C ASP A 358 -7.01 0.37 16.32
N ALA A 359 -8.09 -0.15 16.89
CA ALA A 359 -8.22 -1.58 17.17
C ALA A 359 -8.56 -2.35 15.88
N ASP A 360 -7.58 -2.41 15.00
CA ASP A 360 -7.58 -3.22 13.76
C ASP A 360 -6.80 -4.49 14.05
N ILE A 361 -7.50 -5.60 14.18
CA ILE A 361 -6.98 -6.86 14.69
C ILE A 361 -7.39 -8.00 13.78
N ALA A 362 -6.47 -8.90 13.49
CA ALA A 362 -6.72 -10.17 12.81
C ALA A 362 -6.42 -11.34 13.75
N VAL A 363 -7.37 -12.24 13.88
CA VAL A 363 -7.29 -13.44 14.75
C VAL A 363 -7.28 -14.68 13.87
N PHE A 364 -6.32 -15.58 14.07
CA PHE A 364 -6.14 -16.77 13.25
C PHE A 364 -6.14 -18.04 14.11
N TYR A 365 -6.76 -19.13 13.63
CA TYR A 365 -6.73 -20.44 14.28
C TYR A 365 -5.35 -21.13 14.27
N GLY A 366 -4.38 -20.61 13.59
CA GLY A 366 -3.02 -21.10 13.50
C GLY A 366 -2.12 -19.99 12.96
N HIS A 367 -0.85 -20.29 12.74
CA HIS A 367 0.07 -19.28 12.19
C HIS A 367 -0.43 -18.78 10.83
N PRO A 368 -0.53 -17.46 10.56
CA PRO A 368 -1.12 -16.91 9.34
C PRO A 368 -0.38 -17.32 8.04
N PHE A 369 0.86 -17.79 8.17
CA PHE A 369 1.66 -18.30 7.05
C PHE A 369 1.50 -19.82 6.80
N ASP A 370 0.78 -20.55 7.66
CA ASP A 370 0.31 -21.90 7.34
C ASP A 370 -0.87 -21.77 6.37
N PHE A 371 -0.73 -22.31 5.18
CA PHE A 371 -1.77 -22.27 4.14
C PHE A 371 -3.13 -22.85 4.61
N ARG A 372 -3.13 -23.72 5.61
CA ARG A 372 -4.35 -24.31 6.20
C ARG A 372 -4.97 -23.44 7.29
N SER A 373 -4.25 -22.43 7.75
CA SER A 373 -4.75 -21.49 8.76
C SER A 373 -5.86 -20.62 8.19
N ARG A 374 -6.85 -20.32 9.03
CA ARG A 374 -7.98 -19.45 8.68
C ARG A 374 -8.01 -18.25 9.59
N CYS A 375 -8.39 -17.11 9.05
CA CYS A 375 -8.75 -15.96 9.85
C CYS A 375 -10.07 -16.28 10.57
N ALA A 376 -10.02 -16.37 11.88
CA ALA A 376 -11.17 -16.68 12.74
C ALA A 376 -12.03 -15.44 12.99
N MET A 377 -11.37 -14.26 13.10
CA MET A 377 -12.07 -12.99 13.36
C MET A 377 -11.23 -11.82 12.86
N THR A 378 -11.91 -10.82 12.34
CA THR A 378 -11.28 -9.53 12.01
C THR A 378 -12.04 -8.38 12.66
N LEU A 379 -11.30 -7.50 13.35
CA LEU A 379 -11.84 -6.27 13.90
C LEU A 379 -11.26 -5.07 13.14
N ILE A 380 -12.11 -4.08 12.90
CA ILE A 380 -11.74 -2.77 12.36
C ILE A 380 -12.34 -1.69 13.24
N ASN A 381 -11.49 -0.80 13.76
CA ASN A 381 -11.90 0.21 14.76
C ASN A 381 -12.69 -0.43 15.92
N GLY A 382 -12.24 -1.61 16.40
CA GLY A 382 -12.85 -2.36 17.49
C GLY A 382 -14.21 -3.02 17.17
N ARG A 383 -14.67 -2.95 15.92
CA ARG A 383 -15.90 -3.64 15.49
C ARG A 383 -15.56 -4.96 14.82
N ILE A 384 -16.24 -6.02 15.18
CA ILE A 384 -16.15 -7.31 14.49
C ILE A 384 -16.77 -7.12 13.10
N VAL A 385 -15.97 -7.40 12.06
CA VAL A 385 -16.33 -7.23 10.64
C VAL A 385 -16.24 -8.55 9.85
N HIS A 386 -15.66 -9.57 10.47
CA HIS A 386 -15.61 -10.96 10.04
C HIS A 386 -15.55 -11.83 11.29
N ASP A 387 -16.34 -12.91 11.36
CA ASP A 387 -16.47 -13.79 12.53
C ASP A 387 -16.73 -15.23 12.07
N GLU A 388 -15.78 -16.10 12.35
CA GLU A 388 -15.84 -17.56 12.20
C GLU A 388 -15.30 -18.28 13.46
N LEU A 389 -15.33 -17.61 14.64
CA LEU A 389 -14.96 -18.19 15.93
C LEU A 389 -15.89 -19.31 16.37
#